data_130331543e7432e735736657d2585fa6
#
_entry.id   130331543e7432e735736657d2585fa6
#
_cell.length_a   1.000
_cell.length_b   1.000
_cell.length_c   1.000
_cell.angle_alpha   90.00
_cell.angle_beta   90.00
_cell.angle_gamma   90.00
#
_symmetry.space_group_name_H-M   'P 1'
#
loop_
_entity.id
_entity.type
_entity.pdbx_description
1 polymer ?
#
loop_
_entity_poly.entity_id
_entity_poly.type
_entity_poly.pdbx_seq_one_letter_code
_entity_poly.pdbx_strand_id
1 'polypeptide(L)'
;MLDQTKTRSDDSAPIQTSPRKRYIKTKAGFLMVLRHRDDVLGCLAQLAETEKLASASFVGMGFVHRATFGFYDFVKKAFDPKTFYDAELASMTGTIAWQNGKPSIHAHGVVSDASFAAVGGHVLELEVGTGSLEITITAHDQRLEREIDPGIQANILGL
;
A
#
# COMPACT_ATOMS: atom_id res chain seq x y z
N MET A 1 34.48 25.03 -43.28
CA MET A 1 33.86 23.74 -43.55
C MET A 1 34.49 22.77 -42.57
N LEU A 2 33.86 22.54 -41.42
CA LEU A 2 34.32 21.63 -40.40
C LEU A 2 33.19 20.62 -40.17
N ASP A 3 33.43 19.41 -40.67
CA ASP A 3 32.61 18.24 -40.47
C ASP A 3 32.88 17.67 -39.08
N GLN A 4 31.87 17.57 -38.22
CA GLN A 4 31.93 16.87 -36.95
C GLN A 4 30.70 15.98 -36.76
N THR A 5 30.69 14.85 -37.48
CA THR A 5 29.85 13.69 -37.13
C THR A 5 30.54 12.89 -36.03
N LYS A 6 30.23 13.19 -34.78
CA LYS A 6 30.60 12.35 -33.63
C LYS A 6 29.39 11.50 -33.24
N THR A 7 29.34 10.30 -33.77
CA THR A 7 28.42 9.26 -33.32
C THR A 7 28.80 8.87 -31.89
N ARG A 8 27.92 9.18 -30.92
CA ARG A 8 27.94 8.60 -29.58
C ARG A 8 27.44 7.18 -29.70
N SER A 9 28.29 6.21 -29.48
CA SER A 9 27.90 4.82 -29.16
C SER A 9 27.22 4.81 -27.79
N ASP A 10 25.93 4.53 -27.80
CA ASP A 10 25.12 4.31 -26.59
C ASP A 10 25.36 2.85 -26.13
N ASP A 11 26.46 2.62 -25.41
CA ASP A 11 26.83 1.35 -24.79
C ASP A 11 26.30 1.29 -23.36
N SER A 12 25.00 1.52 -23.16
CA SER A 12 24.34 1.25 -21.90
C SER A 12 23.92 -0.22 -21.85
N ALA A 13 24.84 -1.06 -21.34
CA ALA A 13 24.49 -2.43 -20.93
C ALA A 13 23.29 -2.37 -19.98
N PRO A 14 22.29 -3.25 -20.10
CA PRO A 14 21.13 -3.27 -19.22
C PRO A 14 21.62 -3.52 -17.79
N ILE A 15 21.34 -2.57 -16.89
CA ILE A 15 21.59 -2.72 -15.46
C ILE A 15 20.73 -3.90 -15.00
N GLN A 16 21.32 -5.06 -14.80
CA GLN A 16 20.69 -6.19 -14.13
C GLN A 16 20.47 -5.80 -12.66
N THR A 17 19.34 -5.18 -12.39
CA THR A 17 18.88 -4.99 -11.02
C THR A 17 18.34 -6.31 -10.52
N SER A 18 19.10 -7.00 -9.66
CA SER A 18 18.53 -8.06 -8.83
C SER A 18 17.25 -7.52 -8.16
N PRO A 19 16.17 -8.32 -8.02
CA PRO A 19 14.94 -7.84 -7.41
C PRO A 19 15.26 -7.28 -6.03
N ARG A 20 15.08 -5.96 -5.86
CA ARG A 20 15.36 -5.30 -4.59
C ARG A 20 14.46 -5.89 -3.51
N LYS A 21 15.05 -6.28 -2.39
CA LYS A 21 14.31 -6.70 -1.22
C LYS A 21 13.38 -5.55 -0.79
N ARG A 22 12.08 -5.85 -0.66
CA ARG A 22 11.06 -4.84 -0.35
C ARG A 22 10.88 -4.60 1.15
N TYR A 23 11.37 -5.49 2.01
CA TYR A 23 11.25 -5.37 3.46
C TYR A 23 12.42 -6.01 4.19
N ILE A 24 12.61 -5.61 5.43
CA ILE A 24 13.52 -6.22 6.40
C ILE A 24 12.74 -6.61 7.65
N LYS A 25 13.22 -7.65 8.37
CA LYS A 25 12.70 -8.02 9.69
C LYS A 25 13.21 -7.06 10.76
N THR A 26 12.35 -6.71 11.70
CA THR A 26 12.65 -5.95 12.91
C THR A 26 12.28 -6.77 14.15
N LYS A 27 12.56 -6.27 15.35
CA LYS A 27 12.15 -6.95 16.60
C LYS A 27 10.63 -7.06 16.74
N ALA A 28 9.88 -6.07 16.23
CA ALA A 28 8.43 -6.01 16.37
C ALA A 28 7.67 -6.49 15.13
N GLY A 29 8.38 -6.83 14.03
CA GLY A 29 7.74 -7.22 12.77
C GLY A 29 8.60 -6.87 11.55
N PHE A 30 8.23 -5.84 10.77
CA PHE A 30 8.90 -5.53 9.50
C PHE A 30 8.94 -4.03 9.23
N LEU A 31 9.96 -3.61 8.50
CA LEU A 31 10.00 -2.33 7.79
C LEU A 31 9.95 -2.64 6.29
N MET A 32 8.95 -2.14 5.60
CA MET A 32 8.75 -2.32 4.15
C MET A 32 8.99 -1.00 3.44
N VAL A 33 9.68 -1.04 2.29
CA VAL A 33 9.90 0.12 1.42
C VAL A 33 9.47 -0.25 0.01
N LEU A 34 8.37 0.36 -0.43
CA LEU A 34 7.80 0.19 -1.75
C LEU A 34 8.27 1.27 -2.71
N ARG A 35 8.22 0.98 -4.01
CA ARG A 35 8.75 1.81 -5.08
C ARG A 35 7.68 2.06 -6.15
N HIS A 36 8.00 2.95 -7.06
CA HIS A 36 7.13 3.33 -8.16
C HIS A 36 6.38 2.15 -8.79
N ARG A 37 5.07 2.27 -8.91
CA ARG A 37 4.12 1.28 -9.44
C ARG A 37 3.88 0.05 -8.57
N ASP A 38 4.44 -0.04 -7.37
CA ASP A 38 4.06 -1.11 -6.45
C ASP A 38 2.61 -0.92 -5.97
N ASP A 39 1.84 -2.01 -6.00
CA ASP A 39 0.53 -2.09 -5.34
C ASP A 39 0.75 -2.31 -3.84
N VAL A 40 0.37 -1.31 -3.06
CA VAL A 40 0.61 -1.29 -1.61
C VAL A 40 -0.13 -2.42 -0.89
N LEU A 41 -1.43 -2.58 -1.17
CA LEU A 41 -2.24 -3.58 -0.49
C LEU A 41 -1.83 -5.00 -0.91
N GLY A 42 -1.52 -5.21 -2.19
CA GLY A 42 -1.00 -6.48 -2.70
C GLY A 42 0.35 -6.85 -2.10
N CYS A 43 1.26 -5.89 -1.92
CA CYS A 43 2.56 -6.12 -1.27
C CYS A 43 2.41 -6.48 0.22
N LEU A 44 1.47 -5.86 0.94
CA LEU A 44 1.16 -6.21 2.33
C LEU A 44 0.57 -7.62 2.44
N ALA A 45 -0.35 -7.99 1.53
CA ALA A 45 -0.92 -9.32 1.48
C ALA A 45 0.15 -10.38 1.17
N GLN A 46 1.03 -10.12 0.20
CA GLN A 46 2.15 -11.01 -0.12
C GLN A 46 3.11 -11.19 1.05
N LEU A 47 3.43 -10.12 1.80
CA LEU A 47 4.23 -10.22 3.02
C LEU A 47 3.56 -11.15 4.04
N ALA A 48 2.26 -10.96 4.29
CA ALA A 48 1.52 -11.77 5.26
C ALA A 48 1.54 -13.27 4.92
N GLU A 49 1.39 -13.63 3.66
CA GLU A 49 1.47 -15.01 3.18
C GLU A 49 2.91 -15.56 3.30
N THR A 50 3.89 -14.81 2.80
CA THR A 50 5.31 -15.24 2.75
C THR A 50 5.87 -15.47 4.14
N GLU A 51 5.62 -14.55 5.07
CA GLU A 51 6.13 -14.60 6.44
C GLU A 51 5.18 -15.32 7.40
N LYS A 52 4.03 -15.82 6.91
CA LYS A 52 3.00 -16.55 7.68
C LYS A 52 2.54 -15.76 8.90
N LEU A 53 2.28 -14.47 8.72
CA LEU A 53 1.82 -13.61 9.80
C LEU A 53 0.47 -14.10 10.35
N ALA A 54 0.36 -14.19 11.66
CA ALA A 54 -0.93 -14.46 12.31
C ALA A 54 -1.87 -13.25 12.12
N SER A 55 -1.38 -12.06 12.41
CA SER A 55 -1.99 -10.77 12.11
C SER A 55 -0.95 -9.65 12.33
N ALA A 56 -1.29 -8.42 11.96
CA ALA A 56 -0.42 -7.28 12.19
C ALA A 56 -1.22 -5.97 12.21
N SER A 57 -0.63 -4.92 12.78
CA SER A 57 -1.00 -3.53 12.53
C SER A 57 0.12 -2.85 11.74
N PHE A 58 -0.20 -1.76 11.04
CA PHE A 58 0.81 -1.03 10.29
C PHE A 58 0.51 0.46 10.21
N VAL A 59 1.57 1.24 10.02
CA VAL A 59 1.52 2.66 9.68
C VAL A 59 2.46 2.92 8.50
N GLY A 60 2.10 3.87 7.65
CA GLY A 60 2.90 4.18 6.48
C GLY A 60 2.76 5.61 6.02
N MET A 61 3.74 6.07 5.20
CA MET A 61 3.79 7.39 4.57
C MET A 61 4.61 7.31 3.28
N GLY A 62 4.47 8.31 2.43
CA GLY A 62 5.25 8.41 1.20
C GLY A 62 4.51 9.08 0.07
N PHE A 63 4.87 8.77 -1.17
CA PHE A 63 4.22 9.30 -2.37
C PHE A 63 3.38 8.25 -3.07
N VAL A 64 2.20 8.65 -3.52
CA VAL A 64 1.29 7.80 -4.30
C VAL A 64 1.04 8.39 -5.67
N HIS A 65 1.06 7.53 -6.68
CA HIS A 65 0.59 7.86 -8.02
C HIS A 65 -0.93 7.83 -8.09
N ARG A 66 -1.55 6.85 -7.41
CA ARG A 66 -3.00 6.68 -7.37
C ARG A 66 -3.44 6.24 -5.98
N ALA A 67 -4.43 6.96 -5.44
CA ALA A 67 -5.11 6.60 -4.21
C ALA A 67 -6.61 6.62 -4.45
N THR A 68 -7.28 5.49 -4.28
CA THR A 68 -8.74 5.39 -4.31
C THR A 68 -9.25 5.17 -2.90
N PHE A 69 -10.00 6.15 -2.39
CA PHE A 69 -10.68 6.06 -1.10
C PHE A 69 -12.16 5.75 -1.31
N GLY A 70 -12.75 5.03 -0.36
CA GLY A 70 -14.18 4.76 -0.31
C GLY A 70 -14.82 5.34 0.93
N PHE A 71 -16.00 5.92 0.78
CA PHE A 71 -16.91 6.17 1.89
C PHE A 71 -17.98 5.09 1.88
N TYR A 72 -18.11 4.34 2.98
CA TYR A 72 -19.11 3.28 3.03
C TYR A 72 -20.50 3.85 3.32
N ASP A 73 -21.40 3.70 2.36
CA ASP A 73 -22.80 4.06 2.50
C ASP A 73 -23.58 2.90 3.11
N PHE A 74 -23.98 3.04 4.37
CA PHE A 74 -24.71 1.98 5.11
C PHE A 74 -26.12 1.73 4.59
N VAL A 75 -26.70 2.64 3.82
CA VAL A 75 -28.01 2.45 3.18
C VAL A 75 -27.87 1.62 1.91
N LYS A 76 -26.92 2.00 1.05
CA LYS A 76 -26.59 1.26 -0.18
C LYS A 76 -25.83 -0.04 0.10
N LYS A 77 -25.20 -0.16 1.29
CA LYS A 77 -24.30 -1.25 1.67
C LYS A 77 -23.13 -1.43 0.69
N ALA A 78 -22.56 -0.32 0.27
CA ALA A 78 -21.49 -0.24 -0.72
C ALA A 78 -20.60 0.97 -0.50
N PHE A 79 -19.36 0.92 -1.03
CA PHE A 79 -18.49 2.06 -1.06
C PHE A 79 -18.85 3.01 -2.21
N ASP A 80 -18.83 4.32 -1.91
CA ASP A 80 -18.77 5.39 -2.90
C ASP A 80 -17.28 5.75 -3.11
N PRO A 81 -16.63 5.33 -4.21
CA PRO A 81 -15.21 5.51 -4.41
C PRO A 81 -14.86 6.88 -4.99
N LYS A 82 -13.68 7.41 -4.60
CA LYS A 82 -13.09 8.60 -5.21
C LYS A 82 -11.58 8.42 -5.35
N THR A 83 -11.06 8.71 -6.56
CA THR A 83 -9.65 8.54 -6.87
C THR A 83 -8.92 9.87 -6.95
N PHE A 84 -7.72 9.91 -6.40
CA PHE A 84 -6.78 11.03 -6.40
C PHE A 84 -5.46 10.57 -6.99
N TYR A 85 -4.75 11.47 -7.66
CA TYR A 85 -3.50 11.18 -8.35
C TYR A 85 -2.38 12.09 -7.88
N ASP A 86 -1.14 11.55 -7.93
CA ASP A 86 0.12 12.27 -7.72
C ASP A 86 0.12 13.13 -6.44
N ALA A 87 -0.11 12.46 -5.30
CA ALA A 87 -0.27 13.07 -3.99
C ALA A 87 0.73 12.51 -2.97
N GLU A 88 0.98 13.27 -1.89
CA GLU A 88 1.67 12.76 -0.71
C GLU A 88 0.72 11.94 0.15
N LEU A 89 1.11 10.70 0.48
CA LEU A 89 0.46 9.95 1.55
C LEU A 89 1.01 10.45 2.89
N ALA A 90 0.31 11.41 3.47
CA ALA A 90 0.69 12.00 4.74
C ALA A 90 0.62 11.01 5.89
N SER A 91 -0.32 10.07 5.84
CA SER A 91 -0.45 8.98 6.81
C SER A 91 -1.33 7.88 6.26
N MET A 92 -1.00 6.65 6.62
CA MET A 92 -1.83 5.46 6.45
C MET A 92 -1.72 4.62 7.72
N THR A 93 -2.84 4.08 8.19
CA THR A 93 -2.88 3.11 9.27
C THR A 93 -3.82 1.97 8.92
N GLY A 94 -3.51 0.77 9.42
CA GLY A 94 -4.37 -0.36 9.12
C GLY A 94 -4.00 -1.64 9.86
N THR A 95 -4.71 -2.70 9.51
CA THR A 95 -4.52 -4.03 10.07
C THR A 95 -4.46 -5.08 8.96
N ILE A 96 -3.64 -6.08 9.20
CA ILE A 96 -3.58 -7.32 8.44
C ILE A 96 -4.27 -8.40 9.26
N ALA A 97 -5.34 -8.96 8.72
CA ALA A 97 -6.06 -10.09 9.27
C ALA A 97 -6.28 -11.11 8.16
N TRP A 98 -7.12 -12.10 8.41
CA TRP A 98 -7.42 -13.13 7.43
C TRP A 98 -8.93 -13.20 7.16
N GLN A 99 -9.29 -13.68 5.99
CA GLN A 99 -10.68 -13.97 5.62
C GLN A 99 -10.70 -15.13 4.64
N ASN A 100 -11.40 -16.20 4.95
CA ASN A 100 -11.47 -17.39 4.10
C ASN A 100 -10.09 -17.94 3.67
N GLY A 101 -9.12 -17.91 4.60
CA GLY A 101 -7.76 -18.40 4.37
C GLY A 101 -6.85 -17.48 3.55
N LYS A 102 -7.28 -16.27 3.21
CA LYS A 102 -6.49 -15.25 2.49
C LYS A 102 -6.25 -14.02 3.36
N PRO A 103 -5.13 -13.31 3.17
CA PRO A 103 -4.92 -12.03 3.83
C PRO A 103 -6.03 -11.03 3.50
N SER A 104 -6.51 -10.34 4.52
CA SER A 104 -7.51 -9.28 4.42
C SER A 104 -6.92 -8.00 5.01
N ILE A 105 -6.59 -7.06 4.14
CA ILE A 105 -5.97 -5.79 4.52
C ILE A 105 -7.07 -4.75 4.70
N HIS A 106 -7.07 -4.08 5.85
CA HIS A 106 -7.95 -2.95 6.12
C HIS A 106 -7.10 -1.73 6.45
N ALA A 107 -7.27 -0.67 5.70
CA ALA A 107 -6.51 0.55 5.88
C ALA A 107 -7.37 1.80 5.72
N HIS A 108 -7.02 2.82 6.48
CA HIS A 108 -7.42 4.20 6.24
C HIS A 108 -6.18 5.04 5.95
N GLY A 109 -6.34 6.06 5.11
CA GLY A 109 -5.24 6.93 4.73
C GLY A 109 -5.68 8.35 4.49
N VAL A 110 -4.70 9.26 4.51
CA VAL A 110 -4.85 10.67 4.18
C VAL A 110 -3.78 11.03 3.16
N VAL A 111 -4.20 11.61 2.05
CA VAL A 111 -3.29 12.19 1.05
C VAL A 111 -3.46 13.70 1.00
N SER A 112 -2.39 14.40 0.64
CA SER A 112 -2.41 15.85 0.41
C SER A 112 -1.86 16.19 -0.96
N ASP A 113 -2.39 17.25 -1.56
CA ASP A 113 -1.90 17.83 -2.82
C ASP A 113 -0.86 18.94 -2.57
N ALA A 114 -0.37 19.55 -3.65
CA ALA A 114 0.60 20.65 -3.60
C ALA A 114 0.09 21.94 -2.92
N SER A 115 -1.22 22.07 -2.69
CA SER A 115 -1.82 23.16 -1.91
C SER A 115 -1.94 22.83 -0.42
N PHE A 116 -1.46 21.65 0.01
CA PHE A 116 -1.63 21.09 1.35
C PHE A 116 -3.08 20.79 1.72
N ALA A 117 -3.99 20.75 0.74
CA ALA A 117 -5.34 20.28 0.97
C ALA A 117 -5.33 18.77 1.19
N ALA A 118 -5.92 18.33 2.32
CA ALA A 118 -5.89 16.93 2.73
C ALA A 118 -7.27 16.28 2.54
N VAL A 119 -7.25 15.06 2.01
CA VAL A 119 -8.41 14.21 1.85
C VAL A 119 -8.06 12.78 2.26
N GLY A 120 -9.04 12.02 2.75
CA GLY A 120 -8.76 10.66 3.17
C GLY A 120 -10.03 9.85 3.40
N GLY A 121 -9.83 8.57 3.71
CA GLY A 121 -10.90 7.62 3.98
C GLY A 121 -10.41 6.19 3.98
N HIS A 122 -11.34 5.25 3.81
CA HIS A 122 -11.02 3.84 3.64
C HIS A 122 -10.25 3.62 2.33
N VAL A 123 -9.11 2.96 2.40
CA VAL A 123 -8.26 2.70 1.24
C VAL A 123 -8.81 1.51 0.46
N LEU A 124 -9.21 1.75 -0.78
CA LEU A 124 -9.64 0.71 -1.73
C LEU A 124 -8.47 0.31 -2.64
N GLU A 125 -7.67 1.29 -3.08
CA GLU A 125 -6.48 1.09 -3.90
C GLU A 125 -5.41 2.10 -3.52
N LEU A 126 -4.15 1.68 -3.58
CA LEU A 126 -3.00 2.55 -3.36
C LEU A 126 -1.80 2.08 -4.17
N GLU A 127 -1.38 2.89 -5.13
CA GLU A 127 -0.22 2.64 -6.00
C GLU A 127 0.88 3.67 -5.72
N VAL A 128 2.11 3.20 -5.51
CA VAL A 128 3.25 4.06 -5.19
C VAL A 128 3.61 4.97 -6.37
N GLY A 129 3.84 6.24 -6.07
CA GLY A 129 4.25 7.27 -7.03
C GLY A 129 5.77 7.39 -7.18
N THR A 130 6.20 8.55 -7.64
CA THR A 130 7.62 8.89 -7.73
C THR A 130 8.21 8.99 -6.32
N GLY A 131 9.35 8.31 -6.09
CA GLY A 131 9.98 8.21 -4.77
C GLY A 131 9.76 6.86 -4.11
N SER A 132 9.28 6.85 -2.87
CA SER A 132 9.03 5.63 -2.10
C SER A 132 7.84 5.78 -1.16
N LEU A 133 7.36 4.63 -0.70
CA LEU A 133 6.40 4.53 0.39
C LEU A 133 6.98 3.60 1.44
N GLU A 134 6.99 4.05 2.69
CA GLU A 134 7.57 3.35 3.83
C GLU A 134 6.47 2.90 4.76
N ILE A 135 6.53 1.62 5.20
CA ILE A 135 5.52 1.02 6.06
C ILE A 135 6.22 0.32 7.22
N THR A 136 5.92 0.74 8.44
CA THR A 136 6.27 0.00 9.65
C THR A 136 5.13 -0.94 10.00
N ILE A 137 5.45 -2.23 10.15
CA ILE A 137 4.50 -3.29 10.39
C ILE A 137 4.84 -3.94 11.73
N THR A 138 3.89 -3.94 12.66
CA THR A 138 3.98 -4.60 13.96
C THR A 138 3.21 -5.92 13.91
N ALA A 139 3.93 -7.04 14.02
CA ALA A 139 3.32 -8.37 14.01
C ALA A 139 2.66 -8.68 15.37
N HIS A 140 1.57 -9.42 15.34
CA HIS A 140 0.86 -9.93 16.51
C HIS A 140 0.90 -11.45 16.53
N ASP A 141 0.88 -12.04 17.72
CA ASP A 141 0.98 -13.49 17.90
C ASP A 141 -0.35 -14.21 17.62
N GLN A 142 -1.46 -13.50 17.78
CA GLN A 142 -2.80 -14.07 17.59
C GLN A 142 -3.27 -13.87 16.15
N ARG A 143 -3.87 -14.93 15.60
CA ARG A 143 -4.54 -14.86 14.31
C ARG A 143 -5.87 -14.12 14.46
N LEU A 144 -6.06 -13.10 13.64
CA LEU A 144 -7.30 -12.34 13.55
C LEU A 144 -8.02 -12.69 12.26
N GLU A 145 -9.32 -12.92 12.36
CA GLU A 145 -10.18 -13.19 11.20
C GLU A 145 -11.16 -12.03 10.99
N ARG A 146 -11.56 -11.85 9.73
CA ARG A 146 -12.62 -10.91 9.34
C ARG A 146 -13.83 -11.68 8.85
N GLU A 147 -14.98 -11.08 9.08
CA GLU A 147 -16.26 -11.61 8.63
C GLU A 147 -17.15 -10.47 8.08
N ILE A 148 -18.12 -10.86 7.29
CA ILE A 148 -19.14 -9.91 6.82
C ILE A 148 -20.24 -9.83 7.86
N ASP A 149 -20.40 -8.67 8.48
CA ASP A 149 -21.52 -8.41 9.37
C ASP A 149 -22.84 -8.48 8.59
N PRO A 150 -23.79 -9.36 8.95
CA PRO A 150 -25.01 -9.55 8.18
C PRO A 150 -25.95 -8.33 8.21
N GLY A 151 -25.87 -7.50 9.24
CA GLY A 151 -26.71 -6.30 9.38
C GLY A 151 -26.29 -5.17 8.47
N ILE A 152 -25.01 -4.84 8.51
CA ILE A 152 -24.45 -3.70 7.78
C ILE A 152 -23.75 -4.10 6.48
N GLN A 153 -23.52 -5.39 6.22
CA GLN A 153 -22.79 -5.95 5.05
C GLN A 153 -21.37 -5.40 4.90
N ALA A 154 -20.77 -4.94 5.99
CA ALA A 154 -19.38 -4.49 6.02
C ALA A 154 -18.46 -5.60 6.51
N ASN A 155 -17.20 -5.58 6.05
CA ASN A 155 -16.16 -6.51 6.47
C ASN A 155 -15.57 -6.01 7.80
N ILE A 156 -15.87 -6.69 8.89
CA ILE A 156 -15.44 -6.33 10.25
C ILE A 156 -14.40 -7.30 10.79
N LEU A 157 -13.64 -6.86 11.78
CA LEU A 157 -12.72 -7.71 12.52
C LEU A 157 -13.48 -8.49 13.57
N GLY A 158 -13.43 -9.82 13.52
CA GLY A 158 -13.95 -10.72 14.54
C GLY A 158 -12.97 -10.86 15.72
N LEU A 159 -13.50 -10.83 16.96
CA LEU A 159 -12.75 -11.08 18.20
C LEU A 159 -13.51 -12.08 19.07
#